data_ab399b3d33c4aed1c68f1be087915d1c
#
_entry.id   ab399b3d33c4aed1c68f1be087915d1c
#
_cell.length_a   1.000
_cell.length_b   1.000
_cell.length_c   1.000
_cell.angle_alpha   90.00
_cell.angle_beta   90.00
_cell.angle_gamma   90.00
#
_symmetry.space_group_name_H-M   'P 1'
#
loop_
_entity.id
_entity.type
_entity.pdbx_description
1 polymer ?
#
loop_
_entity_poly.entity_id
_entity_poly.type
_entity_poly.pdbx_seq_one_letter_code
_entity_poly.pdbx_strand_id
1 'polypeptide(L)'
;MILGVLGGSGLYDLDGFDDVREHAVTTPFGEPSGPVVAGRLGEAQLLFLPRHGRGHRLLPSEINYRANVHALKQLGAERVLSVTAVGSLRAGIAPGDLVLVDQFIDRTYRRATSFFGDGVAGHVSFAEPVCADLAEGVGRAANAAGFADGSAASRDHVHHAHVRVLHRGGTYVCMEGPQFSTRAESRLHRAWGADTIGMTAATEAKLCREAELCYAALALVTDFDGWHDDEAAVTAEAVVQVLLANVAHARDIIRRALPQVLGTRSCACGQSAARAIMTAPEAIPASAKERLKVLFGRYL
;
A
#
# COMPACT_ATOMS: atom_id res chain seq x y z
N MET A 1 -13.03 -0.94 15.41
CA MET A 1 -12.60 -1.18 14.02
C MET A 1 -11.10 -0.97 13.91
N ILE A 2 -10.41 -1.72 13.05
CA ILE A 2 -8.94 -1.80 13.05
C ILE A 2 -8.41 -1.38 11.68
N LEU A 3 -7.47 -0.42 11.66
CA LEU A 3 -6.72 -0.03 10.48
C LEU A 3 -5.35 -0.73 10.48
N GLY A 4 -5.06 -1.52 9.45
CA GLY A 4 -3.71 -2.00 9.17
C GLY A 4 -2.91 -0.94 8.41
N VAL A 5 -1.65 -0.77 8.74
CA VAL A 5 -0.70 0.07 8.00
C VAL A 5 0.48 -0.78 7.56
N LEU A 6 0.72 -0.81 6.26
CA LEU A 6 1.92 -1.38 5.66
C LEU A 6 2.86 -0.22 5.32
N GLY A 7 4.01 -0.15 5.98
CA GLY A 7 4.93 0.97 5.81
C GLY A 7 6.40 0.59 5.83
N GLY A 8 7.20 1.52 5.38
CA GLY A 8 8.66 1.42 5.42
C GLY A 8 9.25 1.85 6.75
N SER A 9 10.59 1.94 6.77
CA SER A 9 11.36 2.37 7.94
C SER A 9 10.92 3.75 8.41
N GLY A 10 10.81 3.93 9.72
CA GLY A 10 10.46 5.21 10.34
C GLY A 10 8.99 5.41 10.66
N LEU A 11 8.05 4.60 10.13
CA LEU A 11 6.62 4.73 10.42
C LEU A 11 6.15 3.92 11.63
N TYR A 12 6.98 3.03 12.17
CA TYR A 12 6.62 2.12 13.28
C TYR A 12 6.77 2.72 14.67
N ASP A 13 7.17 3.97 14.77
CA ASP A 13 7.14 4.72 16.00
C ASP A 13 5.72 5.28 16.19
N LEU A 14 5.01 4.70 17.14
CA LEU A 14 3.63 5.05 17.48
C LEU A 14 3.58 6.03 18.66
N ASP A 15 4.41 7.07 18.64
CA ASP A 15 4.37 8.11 19.66
C ASP A 15 2.96 8.69 19.81
N GLY A 16 2.46 8.70 21.05
CA GLY A 16 1.13 9.17 21.40
C GLY A 16 0.01 8.16 21.13
N PHE A 17 0.35 6.89 20.89
CA PHE A 17 -0.59 5.78 20.96
C PHE A 17 -0.48 5.10 22.32
N ASP A 18 -1.64 4.68 22.86
CA ASP A 18 -1.73 3.89 24.07
C ASP A 18 -1.63 2.40 23.76
N ASP A 19 -1.36 1.58 24.77
CA ASP A 19 -1.35 0.10 24.69
C ASP A 19 -0.49 -0.46 23.57
N VAL A 20 0.66 0.14 23.30
CA VAL A 20 1.57 -0.32 22.23
C VAL A 20 2.12 -1.69 22.58
N ARG A 21 1.85 -2.69 21.72
CA ARG A 21 2.27 -4.10 21.89
C ARG A 21 2.71 -4.70 20.56
N GLU A 22 3.66 -5.64 20.66
CA GLU A 22 4.08 -6.43 19.51
C GLU A 22 3.38 -7.80 19.50
N HIS A 23 2.90 -8.18 18.33
CA HIS A 23 2.27 -9.47 18.08
C HIS A 23 3.15 -10.26 17.09
N ALA A 24 3.73 -11.36 17.57
CA ALA A 24 4.29 -12.37 16.69
C ALA A 24 3.12 -13.18 16.09
N VAL A 25 3.02 -13.22 14.79
CA VAL A 25 1.91 -13.88 14.08
C VAL A 25 2.48 -14.94 13.16
N THR A 26 2.05 -16.17 13.34
CA THR A 26 2.33 -17.27 12.40
C THR A 26 1.19 -17.39 11.40
N THR A 27 1.51 -17.59 10.14
CA THR A 27 0.51 -17.72 9.08
C THR A 27 0.72 -19.00 8.26
N PRO A 28 -0.33 -19.51 7.59
CA PRO A 28 -0.20 -20.66 6.68
C PRO A 28 0.68 -20.38 5.46
N PHE A 29 1.05 -19.11 5.25
CA PHE A 29 1.90 -18.66 4.13
C PHE A 29 3.35 -18.39 4.58
N GLY A 30 3.73 -18.79 5.79
CA GLY A 30 5.02 -18.52 6.40
C GLY A 30 5.00 -17.28 7.30
N GLU A 31 6.18 -16.82 7.67
CA GLU A 31 6.35 -15.69 8.57
C GLU A 31 6.14 -14.35 7.85
N PRO A 32 5.46 -13.38 8.49
CA PRO A 32 5.44 -11.99 8.04
C PRO A 32 6.83 -11.35 8.07
N SER A 33 6.98 -10.18 7.47
CA SER A 33 8.24 -9.40 7.45
C SER A 33 8.77 -9.04 8.83
N GLY A 34 7.91 -9.08 9.85
CA GLY A 34 8.24 -8.85 11.24
C GLY A 34 7.00 -8.88 12.14
N PRO A 35 7.16 -8.68 13.46
CA PRO A 35 6.04 -8.57 14.36
C PRO A 35 5.11 -7.42 13.95
N VAL A 36 3.81 -7.61 14.16
CA VAL A 36 2.81 -6.55 13.99
C VAL A 36 2.79 -5.72 15.26
N VAL A 37 3.00 -4.42 15.13
CA VAL A 37 2.91 -3.48 16.27
C VAL A 37 1.47 -2.96 16.32
N ALA A 38 0.77 -3.24 17.41
CA ALA A 38 -0.55 -2.71 17.69
C ALA A 38 -0.46 -1.51 18.63
N GLY A 39 -1.33 -0.52 18.42
CA GLY A 39 -1.50 0.63 19.32
C GLY A 39 -2.92 1.17 19.25
N ARG A 40 -3.32 1.98 20.24
CA ARG A 40 -4.64 2.60 20.32
C ARG A 40 -4.54 4.12 20.30
N LEU A 41 -5.49 4.76 19.66
CA LEU A 41 -5.71 6.21 19.71
C LEU A 41 -7.20 6.43 19.99
N GLY A 42 -7.56 6.66 21.27
CA GLY A 42 -8.94 6.63 21.71
C GLY A 42 -9.59 5.27 21.45
N GLU A 43 -10.74 5.26 20.78
CA GLU A 43 -11.44 4.01 20.38
C GLU A 43 -10.85 3.34 19.14
N ALA A 44 -9.91 3.99 18.45
CA ALA A 44 -9.30 3.51 17.23
C ALA A 44 -8.13 2.58 17.54
N GLN A 45 -8.03 1.46 16.80
CA GLN A 45 -6.89 0.56 16.86
C GLN A 45 -6.13 0.58 15.54
N LEU A 46 -4.81 0.67 15.65
CA LEU A 46 -3.86 0.61 14.55
C LEU A 46 -3.05 -0.68 14.65
N LEU A 47 -2.85 -1.35 13.51
CA LEU A 47 -1.87 -2.43 13.35
C LEU A 47 -0.83 -1.97 12.35
N PHE A 48 0.40 -1.83 12.78
CA PHE A 48 1.52 -1.47 11.91
C PHE A 48 2.39 -2.70 11.61
N LEU A 49 2.71 -2.91 10.33
CA LEU A 49 3.62 -3.98 9.89
C LEU A 49 4.74 -3.40 9.02
N PRO A 50 6.02 -3.55 9.44
CA PRO A 50 7.17 -3.08 8.67
C PRO A 50 7.35 -3.95 7.42
N ARG A 51 7.02 -3.40 6.24
CA ARG A 51 7.01 -4.13 4.95
C ARG A 51 8.34 -4.84 4.66
N HIS A 52 9.45 -4.16 4.86
CA HIS A 52 10.79 -4.67 4.59
C HIS A 52 11.47 -5.29 5.84
N GLY A 53 10.69 -5.52 6.91
CA GLY A 53 11.23 -5.90 8.21
C GLY A 53 11.95 -4.75 8.92
N ARG A 54 12.22 -4.91 10.21
CA ARG A 54 13.04 -3.94 10.96
C ARG A 54 14.45 -3.90 10.39
N GLY A 55 14.96 -2.68 10.20
CA GLY A 55 16.28 -2.46 9.61
C GLY A 55 16.31 -2.65 8.09
N HIS A 56 15.15 -2.68 7.42
CA HIS A 56 15.05 -2.76 5.96
C HIS A 56 15.84 -3.95 5.36
N ARG A 57 15.62 -5.16 5.89
CA ARG A 57 16.40 -6.35 5.58
C ARG A 57 15.94 -7.13 4.36
N LEU A 58 14.69 -6.91 3.93
CA LEU A 58 14.07 -7.67 2.85
C LEU A 58 14.03 -6.83 1.58
N LEU A 59 14.52 -7.39 0.49
CA LEU A 59 14.29 -6.82 -0.84
C LEU A 59 12.80 -6.87 -1.20
N PRO A 60 12.31 -6.04 -2.13
CA PRO A 60 10.91 -6.08 -2.55
C PRO A 60 10.43 -7.46 -3.00
N SER A 61 11.29 -8.27 -3.63
CA SER A 61 10.98 -9.63 -4.07
C SER A 61 11.07 -10.69 -2.96
N GLU A 62 11.68 -10.37 -1.81
CA GLU A 62 11.81 -11.27 -0.66
C GLU A 62 10.70 -11.09 0.37
N ILE A 63 9.91 -10.02 0.25
CA ILE A 63 8.78 -9.76 1.14
C ILE A 63 7.75 -10.87 0.99
N ASN A 64 7.35 -11.48 2.11
CA ASN A 64 6.23 -12.40 2.14
C ASN A 64 4.91 -11.63 2.23
N TYR A 65 4.47 -11.07 1.09
CA TYR A 65 3.24 -10.27 1.01
C TYR A 65 2.00 -11.03 1.48
N ARG A 66 1.92 -12.35 1.17
CA ARG A 66 0.79 -13.18 1.63
C ARG A 66 0.75 -13.26 3.15
N ALA A 67 1.88 -13.54 3.78
CA ALA A 67 1.95 -13.58 5.24
C ALA A 67 1.62 -12.21 5.87
N ASN A 68 2.12 -11.11 5.28
CA ASN A 68 1.86 -9.76 5.79
C ASN A 68 0.36 -9.41 5.78
N VAL A 69 -0.31 -9.61 4.64
CA VAL A 69 -1.75 -9.31 4.50
C VAL A 69 -2.58 -10.27 5.35
N HIS A 70 -2.22 -11.57 5.38
CA HIS A 70 -2.90 -12.55 6.22
C HIS A 70 -2.79 -12.21 7.71
N ALA A 71 -1.61 -11.82 8.20
CA ALA A 71 -1.40 -11.44 9.59
C ALA A 71 -2.28 -10.25 10.01
N LEU A 72 -2.36 -9.22 9.18
CA LEU A 72 -3.25 -8.08 9.43
C LEU A 72 -4.72 -8.53 9.47
N LYS A 73 -5.15 -9.39 8.54
CA LYS A 73 -6.51 -9.95 8.52
C LYS A 73 -6.79 -10.79 9.76
N GLN A 74 -5.87 -11.65 10.15
CA GLN A 74 -5.98 -12.52 11.34
C GLN A 74 -6.11 -11.72 12.63
N LEU A 75 -5.45 -10.57 12.72
CA LEU A 75 -5.56 -9.63 13.85
C LEU A 75 -6.79 -8.71 13.75
N GLY A 76 -7.68 -8.93 12.78
CA GLY A 76 -8.95 -8.24 12.67
C GLY A 76 -8.92 -6.93 11.89
N ALA A 77 -7.87 -6.63 11.13
CA ALA A 77 -7.89 -5.48 10.22
C ALA A 77 -9.03 -5.62 9.21
N GLU A 78 -9.72 -4.53 8.94
CA GLU A 78 -10.74 -4.42 7.91
C GLU A 78 -10.31 -3.49 6.78
N ARG A 79 -9.35 -2.62 7.05
CA ARG A 79 -8.78 -1.64 6.14
C ARG A 79 -7.27 -1.69 6.21
N VAL A 80 -6.61 -1.49 5.07
CA VAL A 80 -5.15 -1.42 4.97
C VAL A 80 -4.77 -0.15 4.23
N LEU A 81 -3.97 0.67 4.88
CA LEU A 81 -3.28 1.82 4.27
C LEU A 81 -1.83 1.42 3.99
N SER A 82 -1.46 1.43 2.73
CA SER A 82 -0.06 1.30 2.30
C SER A 82 0.56 2.68 2.23
N VAL A 83 1.69 2.88 2.90
CA VAL A 83 2.52 4.07 2.76
C VAL A 83 3.80 3.66 2.07
N THR A 84 4.09 4.27 0.91
CA THR A 84 5.18 3.84 0.03
C THR A 84 5.93 5.03 -0.56
N ALA A 85 7.27 4.95 -0.61
CA ALA A 85 8.08 5.88 -1.37
C ALA A 85 7.99 5.56 -2.86
N VAL A 86 7.95 6.60 -3.70
CA VAL A 86 7.82 6.47 -5.15
C VAL A 86 8.66 7.51 -5.88
N GLY A 87 9.14 7.14 -7.08
CA GLY A 87 9.60 8.10 -8.07
C GLY A 87 8.41 8.69 -8.84
N SER A 88 8.50 9.96 -9.20
CA SER A 88 7.55 10.62 -10.08
C SER A 88 7.88 10.38 -11.54
N LEU A 89 6.85 10.07 -12.33
CA LEU A 89 6.90 9.98 -13.79
C LEU A 89 6.30 11.23 -14.49
N ARG A 90 5.93 12.26 -13.72
CA ARG A 90 5.29 13.50 -14.18
C ARG A 90 6.02 14.73 -13.67
N ALA A 91 6.20 15.72 -14.54
CA ALA A 91 6.80 17.00 -14.16
C ALA A 91 5.96 17.76 -13.11
N GLY A 92 4.63 17.62 -13.16
CA GLY A 92 3.72 18.28 -12.23
C GLY A 92 3.53 17.56 -10.88
N ILE A 93 4.25 16.49 -10.61
CA ILE A 93 4.25 15.75 -9.34
C ILE A 93 5.67 15.75 -8.81
N ALA A 94 6.00 16.60 -7.85
CA ALA A 94 7.36 16.82 -7.40
C ALA A 94 7.75 16.03 -6.14
N PRO A 95 9.04 15.86 -5.88
CA PRO A 95 9.52 15.38 -4.59
C PRO A 95 8.93 16.21 -3.42
N GLY A 96 8.39 15.53 -2.42
CA GLY A 96 7.65 16.12 -1.31
C GLY A 96 6.14 16.15 -1.48
N ASP A 97 5.61 15.93 -2.68
CA ASP A 97 4.19 15.76 -2.92
C ASP A 97 3.70 14.37 -2.48
N LEU A 98 2.38 14.25 -2.35
CA LEU A 98 1.68 13.00 -2.07
C LEU A 98 0.79 12.61 -3.26
N VAL A 99 0.68 11.31 -3.51
CA VAL A 99 -0.27 10.77 -4.49
C VAL A 99 -1.14 9.70 -3.82
N LEU A 100 -2.45 9.89 -3.86
CA LEU A 100 -3.41 8.83 -3.56
C LEU A 100 -3.60 8.01 -4.84
N VAL A 101 -2.87 6.92 -4.94
CA VAL A 101 -2.89 6.02 -6.10
C VAL A 101 -4.27 5.39 -6.25
N ASP A 102 -4.79 5.30 -7.46
CA ASP A 102 -6.05 4.65 -7.76
C ASP A 102 -5.93 3.52 -8.78
N GLN A 103 -4.86 3.47 -9.57
CA GLN A 103 -4.61 2.45 -10.58
C GLN A 103 -3.19 1.88 -10.53
N PHE A 104 -3.03 0.63 -10.99
CA PHE A 104 -1.76 -0.07 -11.00
C PHE A 104 -1.45 -0.69 -12.37
N ILE A 105 -0.17 -0.59 -12.77
CA ILE A 105 0.44 -1.43 -13.81
C ILE A 105 1.47 -2.31 -13.12
N ASP A 106 1.21 -3.62 -13.02
CA ASP A 106 2.11 -4.55 -12.32
C ASP A 106 3.12 -5.16 -13.30
N ARG A 107 4.39 -4.88 -13.07
CA ARG A 107 5.55 -5.40 -13.82
C ARG A 107 6.36 -6.39 -12.97
N THR A 108 5.82 -6.85 -11.85
CA THR A 108 6.50 -7.83 -11.00
C THR A 108 6.29 -9.26 -11.51
N TYR A 109 7.28 -10.15 -11.31
CA TYR A 109 7.25 -11.51 -11.86
C TYR A 109 7.81 -12.59 -10.91
N ARG A 110 8.36 -12.21 -9.74
CA ARG A 110 8.98 -13.15 -8.79
C ARG A 110 8.17 -13.34 -7.51
N ARG A 111 6.94 -12.84 -7.46
CA ARG A 111 6.13 -12.75 -6.23
C ARG A 111 4.89 -13.61 -6.31
N ALA A 112 4.49 -14.16 -5.15
CA ALA A 112 3.17 -14.72 -5.01
C ALA A 112 2.16 -13.58 -4.85
N THR A 113 1.29 -13.40 -5.86
CA THR A 113 0.33 -12.30 -5.94
C THR A 113 -1.11 -12.73 -5.66
N SER A 114 -1.33 -13.98 -5.20
CA SER A 114 -2.63 -14.55 -4.92
C SER A 114 -2.58 -15.50 -3.72
N PHE A 115 -3.67 -15.58 -2.96
CA PHE A 115 -3.92 -16.60 -1.96
C PHE A 115 -4.50 -17.88 -2.57
N PHE A 116 -5.09 -17.80 -3.75
CA PHE A 116 -5.56 -18.95 -4.51
C PHE A 116 -4.38 -19.82 -4.98
N GLY A 117 -4.68 -21.00 -5.41
CA GLY A 117 -3.71 -22.02 -5.78
C GLY A 117 -3.81 -23.25 -4.88
N ASP A 118 -2.93 -24.24 -5.10
CA ASP A 118 -2.85 -25.50 -4.34
C ASP A 118 -4.23 -26.15 -4.11
N GLY A 119 -5.01 -26.27 -5.19
CA GLY A 119 -6.33 -26.92 -5.20
C GLY A 119 -7.52 -25.97 -5.10
N VAL A 120 -7.33 -24.65 -5.06
CA VAL A 120 -8.40 -23.66 -5.13
C VAL A 120 -8.12 -22.64 -6.19
N ALA A 121 -8.97 -22.57 -7.21
CA ALA A 121 -8.94 -21.53 -8.23
C ALA A 121 -9.99 -20.45 -7.92
N GLY A 122 -9.60 -19.19 -8.09
CA GLY A 122 -10.51 -18.06 -7.88
C GLY A 122 -10.05 -16.81 -8.62
N HIS A 123 -11.03 -15.94 -8.91
CA HIS A 123 -10.80 -14.68 -9.62
C HIS A 123 -11.61 -13.56 -8.98
N VAL A 124 -10.94 -12.59 -8.38
CA VAL A 124 -11.57 -11.37 -7.86
C VAL A 124 -11.61 -10.29 -8.94
N SER A 125 -12.64 -9.45 -8.93
CA SER A 125 -12.67 -8.25 -9.77
C SER A 125 -11.62 -7.25 -9.29
N PHE A 126 -10.82 -6.71 -10.23
CA PHE A 126 -9.68 -5.85 -9.92
C PHE A 126 -9.58 -4.60 -10.80
N ALA A 127 -10.62 -4.25 -11.54
CA ALA A 127 -10.65 -3.01 -12.35
C ALA A 127 -10.52 -1.76 -11.46
N GLU A 128 -11.12 -1.80 -10.27
CA GLU A 128 -11.02 -0.75 -9.24
C GLU A 128 -10.20 -1.30 -8.06
N PRO A 129 -8.87 -1.24 -8.09
CA PRO A 129 -8.02 -1.93 -7.12
C PRO A 129 -8.02 -1.26 -5.73
N VAL A 130 -8.40 0.00 -5.65
CA VAL A 130 -8.37 0.84 -4.44
C VAL A 130 -9.78 1.05 -3.90
N CYS A 131 -9.92 1.13 -2.59
CA CYS A 131 -11.16 1.50 -1.92
C CYS A 131 -11.32 3.02 -1.91
N ALA A 132 -12.29 3.53 -2.67
CA ALA A 132 -12.54 4.97 -2.76
C ALA A 132 -12.88 5.60 -1.40
N ASP A 133 -13.68 4.92 -0.55
CA ASP A 133 -14.05 5.42 0.78
C ASP A 133 -12.81 5.59 1.69
N LEU A 134 -11.89 4.61 1.65
CA LEU A 134 -10.65 4.70 2.43
C LEU A 134 -9.73 5.80 1.87
N ALA A 135 -9.56 5.86 0.55
CA ALA A 135 -8.75 6.87 -0.10
C ALA A 135 -9.27 8.29 0.20
N GLU A 136 -10.59 8.49 0.15
CA GLU A 136 -11.20 9.78 0.48
C GLU A 136 -10.95 10.19 1.95
N GLY A 137 -11.08 9.24 2.88
CA GLY A 137 -10.76 9.51 4.29
C GLY A 137 -9.30 9.89 4.51
N VAL A 138 -8.37 9.19 3.85
CA VAL A 138 -6.94 9.51 3.87
C VAL A 138 -6.67 10.87 3.22
N GLY A 139 -7.35 11.19 2.12
CA GLY A 139 -7.24 12.47 1.43
C GLY A 139 -7.66 13.65 2.32
N ARG A 140 -8.81 13.54 3.00
CA ARG A 140 -9.24 14.56 3.98
C ARG A 140 -8.22 14.73 5.10
N ALA A 141 -7.62 13.64 5.57
CA ALA A 141 -6.57 13.69 6.59
C ALA A 141 -5.30 14.40 6.10
N ALA A 142 -4.91 14.17 4.85
CA ALA A 142 -3.78 14.84 4.24
C ALA A 142 -4.03 16.36 4.06
N ASN A 143 -5.23 16.74 3.63
CA ASN A 143 -5.61 18.16 3.59
C ASN A 143 -5.57 18.81 4.98
N ALA A 144 -6.09 18.12 6.01
CA ALA A 144 -6.02 18.58 7.41
C ALA A 144 -4.58 18.64 7.96
N ALA A 145 -3.64 17.92 7.35
CA ALA A 145 -2.21 17.98 7.63
C ALA A 145 -1.48 19.08 6.83
N GLY A 146 -2.20 19.89 6.04
CA GLY A 146 -1.67 21.05 5.32
C GLY A 146 -1.25 20.78 3.87
N PHE A 147 -1.66 19.65 3.27
CA PHE A 147 -1.48 19.40 1.84
C PHE A 147 -2.65 20.01 1.06
N ALA A 148 -2.35 20.77 0.03
CA ALA A 148 -3.37 21.33 -0.86
C ALA A 148 -3.78 20.27 -1.91
N ASP A 149 -5.06 20.23 -2.27
CA ASP A 149 -5.49 19.39 -3.38
C ASP A 149 -4.92 19.90 -4.71
N GLY A 150 -4.16 19.03 -5.39
CA GLY A 150 -3.73 19.24 -6.76
C GLY A 150 -4.93 19.02 -7.70
N SER A 151 -5.30 20.04 -8.48
CA SER A 151 -6.29 19.83 -9.52
C SER A 151 -5.70 19.00 -10.67
N ALA A 152 -6.52 18.14 -11.29
CA ALA A 152 -6.14 17.42 -12.50
C ALA A 152 -5.70 18.34 -13.66
N ALA A 153 -6.10 19.62 -13.61
CA ALA A 153 -5.71 20.66 -14.57
C ALA A 153 -4.31 21.24 -14.30
N SER A 154 -3.72 21.02 -13.10
CA SER A 154 -2.39 21.58 -12.77
C SER A 154 -1.25 20.59 -13.05
N ARG A 155 -1.49 19.54 -13.83
CA ARG A 155 -0.48 18.52 -14.18
C ARG A 155 0.76 19.08 -14.92
N ASP A 156 0.69 20.33 -15.39
CA ASP A 156 1.74 21.01 -16.14
C ASP A 156 2.23 22.30 -15.45
N HIS A 157 1.88 22.58 -14.20
CA HIS A 157 2.22 23.83 -13.56
C HIS A 157 3.54 23.76 -12.77
N VAL A 158 4.35 24.76 -12.99
CA VAL A 158 5.61 25.08 -12.30
C VAL A 158 5.35 25.12 -10.78
N HIS A 159 6.12 24.34 -10.02
CA HIS A 159 6.06 24.31 -8.57
C HIS A 159 6.24 25.71 -7.98
N HIS A 160 5.24 26.17 -7.24
CA HIS A 160 5.46 27.20 -6.26
C HIS A 160 6.21 26.58 -5.08
N ALA A 161 7.44 26.97 -4.85
CA ALA A 161 8.45 26.37 -3.98
C ALA A 161 8.06 26.13 -2.50
N HIS A 162 6.80 26.32 -2.09
CA HIS A 162 6.37 26.26 -0.69
C HIS A 162 5.02 25.55 -0.43
N VAL A 163 4.33 25.07 -1.46
CA VAL A 163 3.02 24.43 -1.28
C VAL A 163 3.16 22.93 -1.50
N ARG A 164 2.90 22.12 -0.48
CA ARG A 164 2.83 20.66 -0.59
C ARG A 164 1.50 20.27 -1.20
N VAL A 165 1.53 19.38 -2.17
CA VAL A 165 0.35 19.01 -2.96
C VAL A 165 -0.03 17.54 -2.70
N LEU A 166 -1.32 17.31 -2.56
CA LEU A 166 -1.94 16.01 -2.62
C LEU A 166 -2.55 15.82 -4.01
N HIS A 167 -2.04 14.89 -4.79
CA HIS A 167 -2.62 14.46 -6.05
C HIS A 167 -3.60 13.32 -5.80
N ARG A 168 -4.88 13.50 -6.20
CA ARG A 168 -5.92 12.48 -6.08
C ARG A 168 -6.03 11.70 -7.37
N GLY A 169 -5.87 10.39 -7.28
CA GLY A 169 -5.75 9.49 -8.43
C GLY A 169 -4.35 9.51 -9.04
N GLY A 170 -4.03 8.46 -9.76
CA GLY A 170 -2.80 8.30 -10.49
C GLY A 170 -2.42 6.83 -10.66
N THR A 171 -1.83 6.54 -11.81
CA THR A 171 -1.37 5.18 -12.14
C THR A 171 0.02 4.94 -11.59
N TYR A 172 0.12 3.90 -10.76
CA TYR A 172 1.38 3.45 -10.17
C TYR A 172 1.94 2.26 -10.96
N VAL A 173 3.13 2.38 -11.52
CA VAL A 173 3.88 1.24 -12.04
C VAL A 173 4.58 0.53 -10.89
N CYS A 174 4.32 -0.76 -10.72
CA CYS A 174 5.00 -1.60 -9.76
C CYS A 174 6.12 -2.38 -10.46
N MET A 175 7.36 -1.96 -10.30
CA MET A 175 8.53 -2.66 -10.84
C MET A 175 9.04 -3.72 -9.86
N GLU A 176 9.81 -4.69 -10.36
CA GLU A 176 10.33 -5.75 -9.50
C GLU A 176 11.38 -5.25 -8.51
N GLY A 177 12.30 -4.39 -8.95
CA GLY A 177 13.48 -4.02 -8.19
C GLY A 177 14.49 -5.18 -8.06
N PRO A 178 15.53 -5.10 -7.21
CA PRO A 178 15.82 -3.95 -6.32
C PRO A 178 16.45 -2.75 -7.02
N GLN A 179 16.90 -2.88 -8.29
CA GLN A 179 17.45 -1.78 -9.07
C GLN A 179 16.33 -0.76 -9.37
N PHE A 180 16.69 0.51 -9.42
CA PHE A 180 15.84 1.56 -9.97
C PHE A 180 15.77 1.45 -11.50
N SER A 181 14.84 2.19 -12.12
CA SER A 181 14.64 2.20 -13.54
C SER A 181 15.89 2.62 -14.32
N THR A 182 16.12 1.98 -15.45
CA THR A 182 16.95 2.58 -16.48
C THR A 182 16.22 3.79 -17.09
N ARG A 183 16.94 4.73 -17.70
CA ARG A 183 16.33 5.84 -18.43
C ARG A 183 15.34 5.39 -19.52
N ALA A 184 15.62 4.27 -20.16
CA ALA A 184 14.74 3.71 -21.20
C ALA A 184 13.43 3.20 -20.58
N GLU A 185 13.48 2.48 -19.45
CA GLU A 185 12.29 2.02 -18.72
C GLU A 185 11.47 3.20 -18.19
N SER A 186 12.12 4.20 -17.62
CA SER A 186 11.44 5.39 -17.13
C SER A 186 10.69 6.12 -18.25
N ARG A 187 11.33 6.33 -19.41
CA ARG A 187 10.68 6.91 -20.61
C ARG A 187 9.52 6.04 -21.12
N LEU A 188 9.65 4.72 -21.09
CA LEU A 188 8.58 3.80 -21.47
C LEU A 188 7.38 3.93 -20.54
N HIS A 189 7.60 3.92 -19.23
CA HIS A 189 6.52 4.05 -18.25
C HIS A 189 5.80 5.40 -18.35
N ARG A 190 6.54 6.48 -18.63
CA ARG A 190 5.96 7.79 -18.93
C ARG A 190 5.10 7.75 -20.20
N ALA A 191 5.56 7.10 -21.24
CA ALA A 191 4.80 6.96 -22.49
C ALA A 191 3.50 6.15 -22.30
N TRP A 192 3.44 5.25 -21.32
CA TRP A 192 2.21 4.57 -20.92
C TRP A 192 1.22 5.46 -20.16
N GLY A 193 1.61 6.68 -19.83
CA GLY A 193 0.78 7.61 -19.06
C GLY A 193 0.79 7.36 -17.56
N ALA A 194 1.76 6.60 -17.05
CA ALA A 194 1.90 6.39 -15.61
C ALA A 194 2.34 7.67 -14.87
N ASP A 195 1.94 7.79 -13.63
CA ASP A 195 2.17 8.96 -12.79
C ASP A 195 3.30 8.74 -11.79
N THR A 196 3.38 7.54 -11.21
CA THR A 196 4.39 7.18 -10.20
C THR A 196 4.96 5.79 -10.43
N ILE A 197 6.12 5.52 -9.85
CA ILE A 197 6.77 4.23 -9.89
C ILE A 197 7.31 3.83 -8.53
N GLY A 198 7.12 2.57 -8.17
CA GLY A 198 7.63 1.98 -6.94
C GLY A 198 7.68 0.46 -7.05
N MET A 199 7.83 -0.24 -5.92
CA MET A 199 8.19 -1.66 -5.97
C MET A 199 7.22 -2.60 -5.24
N THR A 200 6.15 -2.11 -4.56
CA THR A 200 5.43 -2.97 -3.59
C THR A 200 3.92 -2.93 -3.66
N ALA A 201 3.32 -1.79 -3.97
CA ALA A 201 1.90 -1.52 -3.72
C ALA A 201 0.93 -2.38 -4.55
N ALA A 202 1.27 -2.75 -5.79
CA ALA A 202 0.38 -3.56 -6.62
C ALA A 202 0.17 -4.98 -6.04
N THR A 203 1.23 -5.60 -5.50
CA THR A 203 1.14 -6.92 -4.86
C THR A 203 0.26 -6.86 -3.61
N GLU A 204 0.42 -5.81 -2.79
CA GLU A 204 -0.42 -5.58 -1.61
C GLU A 204 -1.88 -5.38 -1.98
N ALA A 205 -2.16 -4.56 -3.00
CA ALA A 205 -3.51 -4.28 -3.48
C ALA A 205 -4.23 -5.55 -3.93
N LYS A 206 -3.57 -6.43 -4.71
CA LYS A 206 -4.12 -7.71 -5.16
C LYS A 206 -4.50 -8.59 -3.98
N LEU A 207 -3.59 -8.78 -3.04
CA LEU A 207 -3.80 -9.63 -1.87
C LEU A 207 -4.85 -9.05 -0.91
N CYS A 208 -4.87 -7.73 -0.70
CA CYS A 208 -5.91 -7.08 0.09
C CYS A 208 -7.29 -7.23 -0.55
N ARG A 209 -7.40 -7.17 -1.88
CA ARG A 209 -8.66 -7.41 -2.60
C ARG A 209 -9.16 -8.84 -2.38
N GLU A 210 -8.31 -9.84 -2.52
CA GLU A 210 -8.68 -11.22 -2.23
C GLU A 210 -9.06 -11.44 -0.76
N ALA A 211 -8.33 -10.81 0.17
CA ALA A 211 -8.59 -10.90 1.60
C ALA A 211 -9.81 -10.08 2.08
N GLU A 212 -10.56 -9.43 1.17
CA GLU A 212 -11.72 -8.60 1.50
C GLU A 212 -11.41 -7.44 2.44
N LEU A 213 -10.21 -6.87 2.27
CA LEU A 213 -9.74 -5.69 2.97
C LEU A 213 -9.94 -4.46 2.07
N CYS A 214 -10.43 -3.35 2.64
CA CYS A 214 -10.28 -2.06 1.96
C CYS A 214 -8.79 -1.75 1.84
N TYR A 215 -8.35 -1.32 0.67
CA TYR A 215 -6.96 -0.96 0.44
C TYR A 215 -6.86 0.44 -0.13
N ALA A 216 -5.92 1.24 0.36
CA ALA A 216 -5.51 2.51 -0.23
C ALA A 216 -3.99 2.62 -0.18
N ALA A 217 -3.40 3.30 -1.16
CA ALA A 217 -1.98 3.57 -1.22
C ALA A 217 -1.72 5.08 -1.19
N LEU A 218 -1.02 5.54 -0.17
CA LEU A 218 -0.48 6.89 -0.05
C LEU A 218 0.99 6.84 -0.49
N ALA A 219 1.27 7.33 -1.68
CA ALA A 219 2.59 7.40 -2.24
C ALA A 219 3.26 8.72 -1.85
N LEU A 220 4.46 8.62 -1.28
CA LEU A 220 5.32 9.74 -0.91
C LEU A 220 6.34 9.93 -2.03
N VAL A 221 6.27 11.02 -2.76
CA VAL A 221 7.17 11.28 -3.89
C VAL A 221 8.54 11.68 -3.36
N THR A 222 9.58 10.93 -3.76
CA THR A 222 10.95 11.12 -3.29
C THR A 222 11.90 11.68 -4.36
N ASP A 223 11.61 11.43 -5.63
CA ASP A 223 12.47 11.74 -6.77
C ASP A 223 11.66 11.76 -8.08
N PHE A 224 12.32 12.11 -9.19
CA PHE A 224 11.75 12.10 -10.54
C PHE A 224 12.09 10.85 -11.36
N ASP A 225 12.41 9.71 -10.70
CA ASP A 225 12.88 8.52 -11.39
C ASP A 225 14.08 8.83 -12.33
N GLY A 226 14.33 8.05 -13.36
CA GLY A 226 15.49 8.22 -14.25
C GLY A 226 15.27 9.11 -15.48
N TRP A 227 14.15 9.82 -15.58
CA TRP A 227 13.80 10.55 -16.82
C TRP A 227 14.15 12.04 -16.85
N HIS A 228 14.33 12.67 -15.69
CA HIS A 228 14.59 14.09 -15.59
C HIS A 228 16.06 14.37 -15.90
N ASP A 229 16.33 15.10 -16.98
CA ASP A 229 17.69 15.27 -17.49
C ASP A 229 18.55 16.21 -16.62
N ASP A 230 17.93 17.14 -15.89
CA ASP A 230 18.59 18.12 -15.03
C ASP A 230 18.83 17.64 -13.59
N GLU A 231 18.37 16.40 -13.25
CA GLU A 231 18.55 15.86 -11.92
C GLU A 231 19.60 14.74 -11.89
N ALA A 232 20.30 14.63 -10.75
CA ALA A 232 21.25 13.56 -10.52
C ALA A 232 20.53 12.20 -10.56
N ALA A 233 21.26 11.16 -10.95
CA ALA A 233 20.72 9.80 -10.93
C ALA A 233 20.13 9.45 -9.54
N VAL A 234 18.99 8.79 -9.54
CA VAL A 234 18.32 8.38 -8.30
C VAL A 234 19.23 7.47 -7.49
N THR A 235 19.53 7.87 -6.28
CA THR A 235 20.34 7.07 -5.34
C THR A 235 19.51 6.69 -4.12
N ALA A 236 19.81 5.54 -3.52
CA ALA A 236 19.13 5.11 -2.31
C ALA A 236 19.27 6.13 -1.17
N GLU A 237 20.42 6.82 -1.09
CA GLU A 237 20.67 7.85 -0.07
C GLU A 237 19.76 9.06 -0.25
N ALA A 238 19.62 9.60 -1.47
CA ALA A 238 18.74 10.72 -1.78
C ALA A 238 17.28 10.36 -1.47
N VAL A 239 16.82 9.19 -1.90
CA VAL A 239 15.48 8.67 -1.61
C VAL A 239 15.22 8.60 -0.10
N VAL A 240 16.17 8.07 0.68
CA VAL A 240 16.03 7.95 2.14
C VAL A 240 15.98 9.33 2.81
N GLN A 241 16.75 10.30 2.38
CA GLN A 241 16.73 11.66 2.95
C GLN A 241 15.35 12.32 2.78
N VAL A 242 14.78 12.28 1.57
CA VAL A 242 13.44 12.82 1.32
C VAL A 242 12.37 12.01 2.06
N LEU A 243 12.50 10.68 2.10
CA LEU A 243 11.58 9.82 2.83
C LEU A 243 11.54 10.18 4.33
N LEU A 244 12.70 10.36 4.97
CA LEU A 244 12.76 10.73 6.40
C LEU A 244 12.10 12.08 6.67
N ALA A 245 12.26 13.05 5.79
CA ALA A 245 11.57 14.33 5.89
C ALA A 245 10.03 14.18 5.79
N ASN A 246 9.55 13.22 4.99
CA ASN A 246 8.13 12.97 4.79
C ASN A 246 7.51 12.04 5.83
N VAL A 247 8.30 11.30 6.61
CA VAL A 247 7.80 10.35 7.63
C VAL A 247 6.92 11.03 8.69
N ALA A 248 7.33 12.21 9.17
CA ALA A 248 6.56 12.96 10.15
C ALA A 248 5.17 13.34 9.61
N HIS A 249 5.09 13.73 8.33
CA HIS A 249 3.81 14.04 7.66
C HIS A 249 2.95 12.79 7.50
N ALA A 250 3.56 11.68 7.07
CA ALA A 250 2.83 10.41 6.94
C ALA A 250 2.25 9.94 8.28
N ARG A 251 2.99 10.09 9.38
CA ARG A 251 2.50 9.80 10.74
C ARG A 251 1.32 10.70 11.12
N ASP A 252 1.41 12.01 10.89
CA ASP A 252 0.32 12.94 11.18
C ASP A 252 -0.93 12.62 10.34
N ILE A 253 -0.75 12.28 9.06
CA ILE A 253 -1.85 11.85 8.19
C ILE A 253 -2.49 10.57 8.71
N ILE A 254 -1.71 9.56 9.09
CA ILE A 254 -2.24 8.31 9.68
C ILE A 254 -3.07 8.60 10.93
N ARG A 255 -2.58 9.44 11.84
CA ARG A 255 -3.31 9.84 13.05
C ARG A 255 -4.64 10.50 12.74
N ARG A 256 -4.64 11.45 11.81
CA ARG A 256 -5.85 12.18 11.38
C ARG A 256 -6.82 11.30 10.58
N ALA A 257 -6.29 10.33 9.84
CA ALA A 257 -7.11 9.39 9.07
C ALA A 257 -7.88 8.42 9.97
N LEU A 258 -7.29 7.97 11.09
CA LEU A 258 -7.90 6.97 11.98
C LEU A 258 -9.37 7.26 12.30
N PRO A 259 -9.76 8.41 12.89
CA PRO A 259 -11.15 8.67 13.22
C PRO A 259 -12.05 8.81 11.99
N GLN A 260 -11.49 9.15 10.84
CA GLN A 260 -12.25 9.36 9.60
C GLN A 260 -12.54 8.07 8.83
N VAL A 261 -11.70 7.05 9.03
CA VAL A 261 -11.78 5.78 8.27
C VAL A 261 -12.34 4.63 9.09
N LEU A 262 -12.68 4.83 10.36
CA LEU A 262 -13.13 3.77 11.26
C LEU A 262 -14.68 3.65 11.38
N GLY A 263 -15.44 4.42 10.64
CA GLY A 263 -16.89 4.26 10.51
C GLY A 263 -17.30 2.97 9.79
N THR A 264 -18.58 2.62 9.82
CA THR A 264 -19.14 1.47 9.08
C THR A 264 -18.72 1.53 7.61
N ARG A 265 -18.29 0.40 7.07
CA ARG A 265 -17.91 0.31 5.65
C ARG A 265 -19.17 0.44 4.78
N SER A 266 -19.18 1.42 3.86
CA SER A 266 -20.20 1.59 2.83
C SER A 266 -19.81 0.92 1.50
N CYS A 267 -18.54 0.57 1.34
CA CYS A 267 -17.99 -0.05 0.13
C CYS A 267 -18.23 -1.56 0.06
N ALA A 268 -18.16 -2.12 -1.16
CA ALA A 268 -18.28 -3.55 -1.41
C ALA A 268 -17.00 -4.38 -1.12
N CYS A 269 -15.92 -3.76 -0.65
CA CYS A 269 -14.62 -4.46 -0.45
C CYS A 269 -14.74 -5.70 0.43
N GLY A 270 -15.59 -5.67 1.47
CA GLY A 270 -15.80 -6.80 2.38
C GLY A 270 -16.52 -8.00 1.77
N GLN A 271 -16.86 -7.96 0.49
CA GLN A 271 -17.53 -9.03 -0.27
C GLN A 271 -16.83 -9.31 -1.61
N SER A 272 -15.61 -8.84 -1.79
CA SER A 272 -14.88 -8.97 -3.07
C SER A 272 -14.61 -10.42 -3.47
N ALA A 273 -14.58 -11.35 -2.51
CA ALA A 273 -14.37 -12.78 -2.74
C ALA A 273 -15.67 -13.60 -2.79
N ALA A 274 -16.85 -13.00 -2.55
CA ALA A 274 -18.12 -13.70 -2.38
C ALA A 274 -18.52 -14.62 -3.57
N ARG A 275 -18.02 -14.33 -4.78
CA ARG A 275 -18.26 -15.12 -5.99
C ARG A 275 -16.97 -15.38 -6.78
N ALA A 276 -15.84 -15.33 -6.07
CA ALA A 276 -14.52 -15.44 -6.71
C ALA A 276 -14.08 -16.89 -6.89
N ILE A 277 -14.50 -17.79 -6.00
CA ILE A 277 -14.06 -19.20 -6.00
C ILE A 277 -14.76 -19.95 -7.12
N MET A 278 -13.95 -20.51 -8.05
CA MET A 278 -14.42 -21.27 -9.20
C MET A 278 -14.35 -22.79 -8.98
N THR A 279 -13.51 -23.22 -8.04
CA THR A 279 -13.39 -24.65 -7.71
C THR A 279 -14.67 -25.12 -7.01
N ALA A 280 -15.23 -26.24 -7.48
CA ALA A 280 -16.41 -26.85 -6.85
C ALA A 280 -16.10 -27.21 -5.38
N PRO A 281 -17.03 -26.96 -4.44
CA PRO A 281 -16.78 -27.11 -3.00
C PRO A 281 -16.27 -28.50 -2.59
N GLU A 282 -16.75 -29.56 -3.27
CA GLU A 282 -16.35 -30.96 -3.07
C GLU A 282 -14.94 -31.26 -3.59
N ALA A 283 -14.44 -30.48 -4.53
CA ALA A 283 -13.10 -30.64 -5.09
C ALA A 283 -12.02 -29.90 -4.30
N ILE A 284 -12.42 -29.04 -3.34
CA ILE A 284 -11.47 -28.27 -2.53
C ILE A 284 -10.83 -29.17 -1.48
N PRO A 285 -9.49 -29.37 -1.50
CA PRO A 285 -8.78 -30.17 -0.53
C PRO A 285 -8.96 -29.65 0.92
N ALA A 286 -9.06 -30.57 1.90
CA ALA A 286 -9.17 -30.18 3.31
C ALA A 286 -8.01 -29.28 3.78
N SER A 287 -6.79 -29.55 3.30
CA SER A 287 -5.61 -28.72 3.59
C SER A 287 -5.74 -27.29 3.05
N ALA A 288 -6.38 -27.13 1.90
CA ALA A 288 -6.64 -25.80 1.33
C ALA A 288 -7.72 -25.05 2.12
N LYS A 289 -8.78 -25.75 2.57
CA LYS A 289 -9.81 -25.16 3.44
C LYS A 289 -9.21 -24.64 4.74
N GLU A 290 -8.35 -25.41 5.40
CA GLU A 290 -7.68 -24.97 6.63
C GLU A 290 -6.74 -23.79 6.38
N ARG A 291 -5.92 -23.86 5.33
CA ARG A 291 -5.00 -22.76 4.93
C ARG A 291 -5.73 -21.44 4.67
N LEU A 292 -6.90 -21.50 4.05
CA LEU A 292 -7.66 -20.35 3.60
C LEU A 292 -8.77 -19.92 4.57
N LYS A 293 -8.92 -20.58 5.71
CA LYS A 293 -10.00 -20.41 6.67
C LYS A 293 -10.18 -18.95 7.13
N VAL A 294 -9.11 -18.26 7.46
CA VAL A 294 -9.14 -16.85 7.91
C VAL A 294 -9.64 -15.92 6.81
N LEU A 295 -9.34 -16.22 5.55
CA LEU A 295 -9.65 -15.39 4.39
C LEU A 295 -11.03 -15.70 3.83
N PHE A 296 -11.30 -16.98 3.59
CA PHE A 296 -12.44 -17.46 2.80
C PHE A 296 -13.34 -18.48 3.54
N GLY A 297 -13.14 -18.71 4.84
CA GLY A 297 -13.84 -19.76 5.58
C GLY A 297 -15.36 -19.71 5.47
N ARG A 298 -15.95 -18.55 5.24
CA ARG A 298 -17.41 -18.40 5.01
C ARG A 298 -17.87 -18.82 3.61
N TYR A 299 -16.94 -19.14 2.70
CA TYR A 299 -17.21 -19.53 1.32
C TYR A 299 -16.74 -20.95 0.97
N LEU A 300 -15.99 -21.61 1.88
CA LEU A 300 -15.40 -22.95 1.72
C LEU A 300 -16.24 -24.05 2.44
#